data_e8cf42c7b82922577db6a4e2a6dffa61
#
_entry.id   e8cf42c7b82922577db6a4e2a6dffa61
#
_cell.length_a   1.000
_cell.length_b   1.000
_cell.length_c   1.000
_cell.angle_alpha   90.00
_cell.angle_beta   90.00
_cell.angle_gamma   90.00
#
_symmetry.space_group_name_H-M   'P 1'
#
loop_
_entity.id
_entity.type
_entity.pdbx_description
1 polymer ?
#
loop_
_entity_poly.entity_id
_entity_poly.type
_entity_poly.pdbx_seq_one_letter_code
_entity_poly.pdbx_strand_id
1 'polypeptide(L)'
;VFQAYALLKEVFSCQKPQLVILETDGLFTKGDEFEQITSMYMKEIFPVFEYHSRWRNIQINDFTDSPHYDTTINNKGYVYRSAVKPYKGGKKYLKKKNKRDNFNVFNQMYLDKINQLCQENHASLLLLSVPSAKAWNYEKHNIIKEYALKKNIPFLDLNTEKKQANIDWMTDTKDKGMHLNINGARKVTKYLEEYLQKKYTFI
;
A
#
# COMPACT_ATOMS: atom_id res chain seq x y z
N VAL A 1 -1.51 0.22 -7.64
CA VAL A 1 -1.26 1.66 -7.46
C VAL A 1 -2.40 2.49 -8.02
N PHE A 2 -2.96 2.14 -9.19
CA PHE A 2 -4.14 2.79 -9.76
C PHE A 2 -5.33 2.83 -8.78
N GLN A 3 -5.68 1.69 -8.19
CA GLN A 3 -6.77 1.63 -7.20
C GLN A 3 -6.51 2.54 -5.99
N ALA A 4 -5.25 2.61 -5.53
CA ALA A 4 -4.88 3.51 -4.45
C ALA A 4 -5.10 4.98 -4.84
N TYR A 5 -4.77 5.37 -6.07
CA TYR A 5 -5.03 6.70 -6.60
C TYR A 5 -6.54 7.01 -6.67
N ALA A 6 -7.33 6.07 -7.23
CA ALA A 6 -8.79 6.24 -7.33
C ALA A 6 -9.44 6.41 -5.95
N LEU A 7 -9.10 5.54 -5.00
CA LEU A 7 -9.58 5.65 -3.62
C LEU A 7 -9.13 6.94 -2.94
N LEU A 8 -7.90 7.39 -3.19
CA LEU A 8 -7.40 8.62 -2.61
C LEU A 8 -8.13 9.86 -3.13
N LYS A 9 -8.55 9.87 -4.40
CA LYS A 9 -9.44 10.92 -4.94
C LYS A 9 -10.75 11.01 -4.16
N GLU A 10 -11.39 9.86 -3.92
CA GLU A 10 -12.62 9.80 -3.12
C GLU A 10 -12.38 10.26 -1.67
N VAL A 11 -11.26 9.86 -1.07
CA VAL A 11 -10.91 10.33 0.28
C VAL A 11 -10.79 11.84 0.31
N PHE A 12 -10.08 12.46 -0.63
CA PHE A 12 -9.93 13.93 -0.66
C PHE A 12 -11.22 14.68 -1.01
N SER A 13 -12.19 14.03 -1.66
CA SER A 13 -13.51 14.64 -1.93
C SER A 13 -14.34 14.82 -0.66
N CYS A 14 -14.15 13.98 0.36
CA CYS A 14 -14.98 13.97 1.57
C CYS A 14 -14.18 14.14 2.88
N GLN A 15 -12.84 14.07 2.84
CA GLN A 15 -11.96 14.19 4.00
C GLN A 15 -10.75 15.09 3.67
N LYS A 16 -10.08 15.56 4.71
CA LYS A 16 -8.84 16.37 4.59
C LYS A 16 -7.70 15.71 5.37
N PRO A 17 -7.17 14.57 4.92
CA PRO A 17 -6.06 13.93 5.60
C PRO A 17 -4.80 14.81 5.52
N GLN A 18 -4.08 14.93 6.63
CA GLN A 18 -2.80 15.66 6.68
C GLN A 18 -1.62 14.78 6.27
N LEU A 19 -1.79 13.45 6.33
CA LEU A 19 -0.79 12.46 5.97
C LEU A 19 -1.42 11.31 5.19
N VAL A 20 -0.82 10.98 4.07
CA VAL A 20 -1.09 9.77 3.27
C VAL A 20 0.10 8.84 3.42
N ILE A 21 -0.15 7.58 3.79
CA ILE A 21 0.87 6.54 3.87
C ILE A 21 0.61 5.54 2.75
N LEU A 22 1.54 5.46 1.81
CA LEU A 22 1.45 4.54 0.68
C LEU A 22 2.40 3.35 0.89
N GLU A 23 1.82 2.14 0.96
CA GLU A 23 2.61 0.90 0.94
C GLU A 23 3.18 0.66 -0.46
N THR A 24 4.47 0.31 -0.55
CA THR A 24 5.23 0.35 -1.80
C THR A 24 5.35 -0.96 -2.56
N ASP A 25 4.98 -2.12 -1.99
CA ASP A 25 5.12 -3.40 -2.71
C ASP A 25 4.21 -3.48 -3.95
N GLY A 26 3.05 -2.83 -3.89
CA GLY A 26 2.13 -2.71 -5.02
C GLY A 26 2.72 -1.99 -6.25
N LEU A 27 3.84 -1.26 -6.11
CA LEU A 27 4.54 -0.63 -7.23
C LEU A 27 5.25 -1.63 -8.14
N PHE A 28 5.47 -2.85 -7.69
CA PHE A 28 6.20 -3.91 -8.40
C PHE A 28 5.30 -5.03 -8.92
N THR A 29 3.99 -4.84 -8.89
CA THR A 29 3.04 -5.79 -9.51
C THR A 29 3.31 -5.88 -11.01
N LYS A 30 3.61 -7.11 -11.45
CA LYS A 30 3.77 -7.43 -12.88
C LYS A 30 2.40 -7.74 -13.45
N GLY A 31 2.05 -7.12 -14.55
CA GLY A 31 0.86 -7.41 -15.34
C GLY A 31 1.15 -7.07 -16.80
N ASP A 32 0.30 -7.52 -17.70
CA ASP A 32 0.37 -7.07 -19.09
C ASP A 32 0.11 -5.56 -19.11
N GLU A 33 1.14 -4.80 -19.53
CA GLU A 33 1.06 -3.34 -19.53
C GLU A 33 -0.10 -2.84 -20.37
N PHE A 34 -0.36 -3.47 -21.51
CA PHE A 34 -1.43 -3.09 -22.41
C PHE A 34 -2.82 -3.36 -21.79
N GLU A 35 -3.00 -4.52 -21.15
CA GLU A 35 -4.24 -4.86 -20.46
C GLU A 35 -4.47 -3.93 -19.27
N GLN A 36 -3.43 -3.61 -18.51
CA GLN A 36 -3.50 -2.66 -17.41
C GLN A 36 -3.86 -1.25 -17.89
N ILE A 37 -3.26 -0.78 -19.02
CA ILE A 37 -3.57 0.52 -19.62
C ILE A 37 -5.03 0.58 -20.04
N THR A 38 -5.45 -0.38 -20.85
CA THR A 38 -6.79 -0.40 -21.45
C THR A 38 -7.86 -0.48 -20.35
N SER A 39 -7.67 -1.39 -19.38
CA SER A 39 -8.55 -1.51 -18.21
C SER A 39 -8.62 -0.21 -17.41
N MET A 40 -7.53 0.49 -17.31
CA MET A 40 -7.37 1.71 -16.53
C MET A 40 -8.02 2.92 -17.18
N TYR A 41 -7.78 3.15 -18.47
CA TYR A 41 -8.46 4.20 -19.22
C TYR A 41 -9.97 3.95 -19.28
N MET A 42 -10.37 2.70 -19.47
CA MET A 42 -11.80 2.35 -19.45
C MET A 42 -12.44 2.64 -18.10
N LYS A 43 -11.74 2.43 -16.99
CA LYS A 43 -12.25 2.73 -15.64
C LYS A 43 -12.22 4.23 -15.32
N GLU A 44 -11.25 4.98 -15.83
CA GLU A 44 -11.22 6.45 -15.69
C GLU A 44 -12.35 7.13 -16.45
N ILE A 45 -12.65 6.67 -17.67
CA ILE A 45 -13.71 7.24 -18.53
C ILE A 45 -15.09 6.72 -18.11
N PHE A 46 -15.17 5.46 -17.71
CA PHE A 46 -16.39 4.79 -17.29
C PHE A 46 -16.21 4.14 -15.91
N PRO A 47 -16.42 4.89 -14.82
CA PRO A 47 -16.27 4.35 -13.45
C PRO A 47 -17.07 3.08 -13.19
N VAL A 48 -18.14 2.86 -13.95
CA VAL A 48 -18.96 1.65 -13.89
C VAL A 48 -18.15 0.36 -14.15
N PHE A 49 -17.08 0.42 -14.92
CA PHE A 49 -16.19 -0.75 -15.15
C PHE A 49 -15.37 -1.14 -13.92
N GLU A 50 -15.17 -0.25 -12.96
CA GLU A 50 -14.57 -0.59 -11.65
C GLU A 50 -15.45 -1.60 -10.91
N TYR A 51 -16.75 -1.54 -11.12
CA TYR A 51 -17.76 -2.36 -10.45
C TYR A 51 -18.32 -3.49 -11.33
N HIS A 52 -17.69 -3.81 -12.47
CA HIS A 52 -18.22 -4.76 -13.45
C HIS A 52 -18.52 -6.16 -12.88
N SER A 53 -17.83 -6.60 -11.84
CA SER A 53 -18.12 -7.86 -11.15
C SER A 53 -19.45 -7.82 -10.38
N ARG A 54 -19.96 -6.63 -10.06
CA ARG A 54 -21.25 -6.45 -9.36
C ARG A 54 -22.43 -6.29 -10.29
N TRP A 55 -22.25 -6.03 -11.58
CA TRP A 55 -23.35 -5.83 -12.52
C TRP A 55 -24.32 -7.00 -12.60
N ARG A 56 -23.80 -8.22 -12.43
CA ARG A 56 -24.63 -9.42 -12.42
C ARG A 56 -25.57 -9.51 -11.22
N ASN A 57 -25.30 -8.72 -10.19
CA ASN A 57 -26.03 -8.72 -8.93
C ASN A 57 -26.76 -7.40 -8.67
N ILE A 58 -26.72 -6.44 -9.62
CA ILE A 58 -27.46 -5.17 -9.49
C ILE A 58 -28.97 -5.45 -9.53
N GLN A 59 -29.67 -5.00 -8.50
CA GLN A 59 -31.11 -5.01 -8.38
C GLN A 59 -31.64 -3.59 -8.48
N ILE A 60 -32.93 -3.44 -8.81
CA ILE A 60 -33.58 -2.12 -8.90
C ILE A 60 -33.45 -1.36 -7.57
N ASN A 61 -33.50 -2.07 -6.45
CA ASN A 61 -33.36 -1.49 -5.13
C ASN A 61 -31.98 -0.85 -4.87
N ASP A 62 -30.93 -1.25 -5.60
CA ASP A 62 -29.60 -0.62 -5.46
C ASP A 62 -29.58 0.84 -5.94
N PHE A 63 -30.59 1.26 -6.72
CA PHE A 63 -30.75 2.64 -7.17
C PHE A 63 -31.68 3.48 -6.28
N THR A 64 -32.45 2.83 -5.41
CA THR A 64 -33.48 3.47 -4.58
C THR A 64 -33.16 3.45 -3.09
N ASP A 65 -32.40 2.46 -2.65
CA ASP A 65 -32.07 2.26 -1.26
C ASP A 65 -30.84 3.07 -0.85
N SER A 66 -30.84 3.52 0.39
CA SER A 66 -29.62 4.12 0.99
C SER A 66 -28.49 3.10 1.00
N PRO A 67 -27.23 3.52 0.79
CA PRO A 67 -26.09 2.62 0.78
C PRO A 67 -26.06 1.75 2.05
N HIS A 68 -26.11 0.43 1.86
CA HIS A 68 -26.01 -0.52 2.97
C HIS A 68 -24.53 -0.80 3.21
N TYR A 69 -24.01 -0.39 4.36
CA TYR A 69 -22.64 -0.62 4.76
C TYR A 69 -22.53 -1.96 5.50
N ASP A 70 -21.70 -2.87 4.98
CA ASP A 70 -21.40 -4.13 5.62
C ASP A 70 -20.63 -3.90 6.96
N THR A 71 -20.82 -4.79 7.92
CA THR A 71 -20.17 -4.76 9.25
C THR A 71 -18.64 -4.80 9.19
N THR A 72 -18.04 -5.20 8.08
CA THR A 72 -16.59 -5.11 7.82
C THR A 72 -16.04 -3.69 7.88
N ILE A 73 -16.88 -2.67 7.74
CA ILE A 73 -16.54 -1.25 7.85
C ILE A 73 -16.07 -0.88 9.27
N ASN A 74 -16.50 -1.60 10.30
CA ASN A 74 -16.07 -1.36 11.68
C ASN A 74 -14.55 -1.45 11.88
N ASN A 75 -13.83 -2.12 11.00
CA ASN A 75 -12.36 -2.23 11.01
C ASN A 75 -11.66 -1.21 10.10
N LYS A 76 -12.35 -0.18 9.60
CA LYS A 76 -11.79 0.85 8.72
C LYS A 76 -11.02 0.27 7.52
N GLY A 77 -11.53 -0.81 6.94
CA GLY A 77 -10.91 -1.53 5.81
C GLY A 77 -9.83 -2.55 6.20
N TYR A 78 -9.50 -2.70 7.48
CA TYR A 78 -8.55 -3.71 7.91
C TYR A 78 -9.16 -5.12 7.87
N VAL A 79 -8.48 -6.04 7.19
CA VAL A 79 -8.87 -7.45 7.13
C VAL A 79 -8.10 -8.26 8.17
N TYR A 80 -8.80 -8.70 9.22
CA TYR A 80 -8.20 -9.51 10.28
C TYR A 80 -7.71 -10.87 9.77
N ARG A 81 -6.45 -11.21 10.04
CA ARG A 81 -5.83 -12.49 9.67
C ARG A 81 -5.00 -13.01 10.84
N SER A 82 -5.49 -14.09 11.49
CA SER A 82 -4.82 -14.73 12.65
C SER A 82 -3.94 -15.92 12.26
N ALA A 83 -4.08 -16.46 11.05
CA ALA A 83 -3.33 -17.63 10.62
C ALA A 83 -1.81 -17.44 10.81
N VAL A 84 -1.13 -18.51 11.23
CA VAL A 84 0.31 -18.55 11.38
C VAL A 84 0.88 -19.62 10.46
N LYS A 85 1.72 -19.22 9.49
CA LYS A 85 2.50 -20.11 8.64
C LYS A 85 3.96 -19.64 8.67
N PRO A 86 4.84 -20.28 9.46
CA PRO A 86 6.19 -19.79 9.71
C PRO A 86 7.07 -19.65 8.48
N TYR A 87 7.93 -18.62 8.48
CA TYR A 87 9.03 -18.48 7.54
C TYR A 87 10.33 -18.92 8.19
N LYS A 88 10.95 -19.97 7.62
CA LYS A 88 12.15 -20.62 8.18
C LYS A 88 13.48 -20.06 7.64
N GLY A 89 13.44 -19.03 6.80
CA GLY A 89 14.64 -18.45 6.17
C GLY A 89 15.46 -17.50 7.07
N GLY A 90 15.04 -17.30 8.33
CA GLY A 90 15.74 -16.46 9.29
C GLY A 90 15.51 -14.95 9.12
N LYS A 91 16.11 -14.15 10.01
CA LYS A 91 15.91 -12.69 10.04
C LYS A 91 16.70 -11.94 8.94
N LYS A 92 17.79 -12.55 8.43
CA LYS A 92 18.67 -11.93 7.43
C LYS A 92 18.25 -12.30 6.00
N TYR A 93 17.01 -12.02 5.64
CA TYR A 93 16.48 -12.30 4.29
C TYR A 93 16.91 -11.27 3.25
N LEU A 94 17.26 -10.05 3.65
CA LEU A 94 17.75 -9.01 2.75
C LEU A 94 19.25 -9.14 2.53
N LYS A 95 19.64 -9.34 1.26
CA LYS A 95 21.03 -9.26 0.82
C LYS A 95 21.25 -7.91 0.15
N LYS A 96 22.18 -7.09 0.68
CA LYS A 96 22.52 -5.80 0.10
C LYS A 96 23.01 -5.98 -1.34
N LYS A 97 22.43 -5.22 -2.26
CA LYS A 97 22.79 -5.19 -3.68
C LYS A 97 22.81 -3.74 -4.15
N ASN A 98 23.72 -3.45 -5.08
CA ASN A 98 23.80 -2.12 -5.71
C ASN A 98 22.88 -1.97 -6.92
N LYS A 99 22.32 -3.08 -7.43
CA LYS A 99 21.32 -3.05 -8.50
C LYS A 99 20.01 -2.45 -8.02
N ARG A 100 19.27 -1.83 -8.94
CA ARG A 100 17.92 -1.34 -8.74
C ARG A 100 16.93 -2.13 -9.62
N ASP A 101 15.71 -2.28 -9.16
CA ASP A 101 14.57 -2.73 -9.95
C ASP A 101 14.09 -1.58 -10.86
N ASN A 102 13.10 -1.82 -11.69
CA ASN A 102 12.43 -0.80 -12.46
C ASN A 102 10.96 -0.75 -12.06
N PHE A 103 10.43 0.46 -11.97
CA PHE A 103 8.99 0.62 -11.95
C PHE A 103 8.39 0.22 -13.30
N ASN A 104 7.25 -0.40 -13.27
CA ASN A 104 6.35 -0.37 -14.41
C ASN A 104 5.97 1.10 -14.66
N VAL A 105 5.99 1.55 -15.91
CA VAL A 105 5.74 2.95 -16.31
C VAL A 105 4.42 3.46 -15.75
N PHE A 106 3.38 2.61 -15.71
CA PHE A 106 2.07 2.97 -15.15
C PHE A 106 2.12 3.15 -13.65
N ASN A 107 2.76 2.24 -12.95
CA ASN A 107 2.90 2.34 -11.51
C ASN A 107 3.66 3.61 -11.13
N GLN A 108 4.67 3.99 -11.91
CA GLN A 108 5.38 5.26 -11.71
C GLN A 108 4.48 6.46 -11.99
N MET A 109 3.73 6.44 -13.09
CA MET A 109 2.80 7.53 -13.44
C MET A 109 1.74 7.72 -12.33
N TYR A 110 1.18 6.63 -11.78
CA TYR A 110 0.20 6.76 -10.70
C TYR A 110 0.82 7.14 -9.37
N LEU A 111 2.06 6.75 -9.12
CA LEU A 111 2.80 7.25 -7.96
C LEU A 111 3.03 8.77 -8.08
N ASP A 112 3.35 9.27 -9.27
CA ASP A 112 3.47 10.71 -9.53
C ASP A 112 2.11 11.42 -9.36
N LYS A 113 1.00 10.85 -9.86
CA LYS A 113 -0.35 11.36 -9.66
C LYS A 113 -0.76 11.39 -8.18
N ILE A 114 -0.43 10.35 -7.40
CA ILE A 114 -0.68 10.31 -5.95
C ILE A 114 0.10 11.43 -5.24
N ASN A 115 1.38 11.59 -5.58
CA ASN A 115 2.19 12.65 -5.01
C ASN A 115 1.63 14.04 -5.34
N GLN A 116 1.26 14.28 -6.58
CA GLN A 116 0.63 15.52 -7.02
C GLN A 116 -0.68 15.78 -6.26
N LEU A 117 -1.56 14.77 -6.18
CA LEU A 117 -2.83 14.88 -5.47
C LEU A 117 -2.65 15.21 -3.98
N CYS A 118 -1.63 14.63 -3.32
CA CYS A 118 -1.27 14.99 -1.96
C CYS A 118 -0.83 16.46 -1.86
N GLN A 119 0.03 16.93 -2.77
CA GLN A 119 0.49 18.32 -2.79
C GLN A 119 -0.65 19.32 -3.00
N GLU A 120 -1.55 19.06 -3.95
CA GLU A 120 -2.73 19.89 -4.23
C GLU A 120 -3.67 19.99 -3.04
N ASN A 121 -3.73 18.96 -2.19
CA ASN A 121 -4.57 18.92 -0.99
C ASN A 121 -3.80 19.21 0.31
N HIS A 122 -2.56 19.72 0.22
CA HIS A 122 -1.71 20.07 1.38
C HIS A 122 -1.47 18.88 2.33
N ALA A 123 -1.50 17.65 1.83
CA ALA A 123 -1.20 16.45 2.59
C ALA A 123 0.25 16.02 2.40
N SER A 124 0.90 15.55 3.46
CA SER A 124 2.20 14.89 3.36
C SER A 124 2.04 13.49 2.80
N LEU A 125 2.97 13.05 1.93
CA LEU A 125 3.07 11.66 1.48
C LEU A 125 4.23 10.97 2.19
N LEU A 126 3.99 9.79 2.76
CA LEU A 126 5.01 8.88 3.29
C LEU A 126 4.99 7.57 2.50
N LEU A 127 6.11 7.21 1.91
CA LEU A 127 6.29 5.88 1.31
C LEU A 127 6.71 4.90 2.41
N LEU A 128 6.00 3.77 2.52
CA LEU A 128 6.22 2.76 3.55
C LEU A 128 6.43 1.40 2.90
N SER A 129 7.53 0.69 3.24
CA SER A 129 7.69 -0.72 2.92
C SER A 129 7.51 -1.56 4.17
N VAL A 130 6.44 -2.34 4.22
CA VAL A 130 6.14 -3.26 5.33
C VAL A 130 7.06 -4.48 5.25
N PRO A 131 7.48 -5.08 6.39
CA PRO A 131 8.33 -6.26 6.38
C PRO A 131 7.74 -7.43 5.58
N SER A 132 8.49 -7.91 4.59
CA SER A 132 8.15 -9.07 3.77
C SER A 132 9.41 -9.84 3.39
N ALA A 133 9.61 -11.02 3.99
CA ALA A 133 10.83 -11.80 3.78
C ALA A 133 10.92 -12.42 2.36
N LYS A 134 9.80 -12.51 1.64
CA LYS A 134 9.75 -13.12 0.30
C LYS A 134 9.46 -12.13 -0.81
N ALA A 135 8.67 -11.10 -0.56
CA ALA A 135 8.28 -10.15 -1.60
C ALA A 135 9.25 -8.98 -1.72
N TRP A 136 10.01 -8.66 -0.65
CA TRP A 136 10.91 -7.51 -0.63
C TRP A 136 12.37 -7.88 -0.89
N ASN A 137 13.10 -6.97 -1.56
CA ASN A 137 14.54 -7.10 -1.82
C ASN A 137 15.21 -5.72 -1.91
N TYR A 138 16.57 -5.70 -1.97
CA TYR A 138 17.33 -4.45 -2.05
C TYR A 138 17.17 -3.71 -3.39
N GLU A 139 16.84 -4.40 -4.46
CA GLU A 139 16.63 -3.79 -5.77
C GLU A 139 15.38 -2.89 -5.74
N LYS A 140 14.30 -3.37 -5.10
CA LYS A 140 13.08 -2.59 -4.82
C LYS A 140 13.37 -1.43 -3.87
N HIS A 141 14.12 -1.68 -2.77
CA HIS A 141 14.55 -0.64 -1.85
C HIS A 141 15.26 0.51 -2.56
N ASN A 142 16.23 0.17 -3.43
CA ASN A 142 17.07 1.16 -4.09
C ASN A 142 16.27 2.09 -5.01
N ILE A 143 15.35 1.55 -5.82
CA ILE A 143 14.53 2.37 -6.72
C ILE A 143 13.54 3.25 -5.97
N ILE A 144 12.90 2.73 -4.90
CA ILE A 144 12.01 3.56 -4.06
C ILE A 144 12.78 4.67 -3.39
N LYS A 145 13.96 4.36 -2.84
CA LYS A 145 14.84 5.35 -2.21
C LYS A 145 15.27 6.45 -3.18
N GLU A 146 15.67 6.07 -4.41
CA GLU A 146 16.05 7.02 -5.46
C GLU A 146 14.86 7.94 -5.82
N TYR A 147 13.69 7.36 -6.04
CA TYR A 147 12.47 8.11 -6.32
C TYR A 147 12.11 9.07 -5.17
N ALA A 148 12.10 8.58 -3.95
CA ALA A 148 11.79 9.34 -2.75
C ALA A 148 12.74 10.55 -2.58
N LEU A 149 14.04 10.35 -2.77
CA LEU A 149 15.04 11.43 -2.75
C LEU A 149 14.79 12.44 -3.88
N LYS A 150 14.55 11.99 -5.10
CA LYS A 150 14.29 12.87 -6.25
C LYS A 150 13.03 13.74 -6.06
N LYS A 151 12.00 13.20 -5.41
CA LYS A 151 10.71 13.89 -5.18
C LYS A 151 10.61 14.55 -3.81
N ASN A 152 11.66 14.47 -2.99
CA ASN A 152 11.68 14.95 -1.61
C ASN A 152 10.53 14.36 -0.76
N ILE A 153 10.26 13.06 -0.93
CA ILE A 153 9.24 12.32 -0.19
C ILE A 153 9.91 11.47 0.89
N PRO A 154 9.44 11.48 2.14
CA PRO A 154 9.92 10.56 3.15
C PRO A 154 9.70 9.10 2.76
N PHE A 155 10.72 8.25 2.96
CA PHE A 155 10.64 6.81 2.75
C PHE A 155 11.04 6.06 4.01
N LEU A 156 10.15 5.21 4.51
CA LEU A 156 10.38 4.33 5.65
C LEU A 156 10.35 2.88 5.19
N ASP A 157 11.53 2.25 5.15
CA ASP A 157 11.65 0.82 4.84
C ASP A 157 11.86 0.00 6.11
N LEU A 158 10.83 -0.71 6.54
CA LEU A 158 10.87 -1.55 7.75
C LEU A 158 11.54 -2.91 7.51
N ASN A 159 11.99 -3.19 6.30
CA ASN A 159 12.76 -4.40 5.99
C ASN A 159 14.26 -4.23 6.27
N THR A 160 14.76 -3.01 6.40
CA THR A 160 16.17 -2.78 6.72
C THR A 160 16.47 -3.09 8.20
N GLU A 161 17.65 -3.65 8.51
CA GLU A 161 18.01 -4.12 9.86
C GLU A 161 17.78 -3.09 10.98
N LYS A 162 18.01 -1.81 10.69
CA LYS A 162 17.86 -0.72 11.68
C LYS A 162 16.39 -0.30 11.92
N LYS A 163 15.46 -0.74 11.09
CA LYS A 163 14.06 -0.29 11.10
C LYS A 163 13.06 -1.43 11.17
N GLN A 164 13.50 -2.66 11.43
CA GLN A 164 12.59 -3.79 11.60
C GLN A 164 11.73 -3.58 12.83
N ALA A 165 10.42 -3.71 12.67
CA ALA A 165 9.44 -3.65 13.75
C ALA A 165 9.48 -4.90 14.66
N ASN A 166 10.67 -5.48 14.89
CA ASN A 166 10.91 -6.68 15.69
C ASN A 166 10.01 -7.87 15.31
N ILE A 167 9.92 -8.15 14.01
CA ILE A 167 9.10 -9.24 13.48
C ILE A 167 9.71 -10.59 13.83
N ASP A 168 8.91 -11.45 14.44
CA ASP A 168 9.22 -12.86 14.60
C ASP A 168 8.60 -13.67 13.44
N TRP A 169 9.45 -14.08 12.51
CA TRP A 169 9.03 -14.81 11.33
C TRP A 169 8.44 -16.20 11.63
N MET A 170 8.54 -16.70 12.87
CA MET A 170 7.91 -17.95 13.27
C MET A 170 6.44 -17.76 13.64
N THR A 171 6.05 -16.58 14.10
CA THR A 171 4.70 -16.31 14.65
C THR A 171 3.94 -15.19 13.96
N ASP A 172 4.62 -14.27 13.28
CA ASP A 172 4.07 -12.98 12.82
C ASP A 172 3.66 -12.97 11.34
N THR A 173 3.76 -14.12 10.65
CA THR A 173 3.42 -14.26 9.23
C THR A 173 2.31 -15.26 8.99
N LYS A 174 1.40 -14.95 8.05
CA LYS A 174 0.26 -15.82 7.69
C LYS A 174 0.55 -16.79 6.54
N ASP A 175 1.64 -16.58 5.78
CA ASP A 175 1.88 -17.25 4.50
C ASP A 175 3.37 -17.43 4.19
N LYS A 176 4.13 -17.86 5.19
CA LYS A 176 5.56 -18.19 5.07
C LYS A 176 6.43 -16.99 4.65
N GLY A 177 6.12 -15.80 5.17
CA GLY A 177 6.96 -14.62 5.02
C GLY A 177 6.60 -13.67 3.86
N MET A 178 5.47 -13.88 3.17
CA MET A 178 4.98 -12.89 2.21
C MET A 178 4.23 -11.74 2.91
N HIS A 179 3.28 -12.09 3.78
CA HIS A 179 2.49 -11.09 4.49
C HIS A 179 2.48 -11.34 5.99
N LEU A 180 2.33 -10.28 6.75
CA LEU A 180 2.15 -10.35 8.19
C LEU A 180 0.74 -10.82 8.54
N ASN A 181 0.60 -11.46 9.69
CA ASN A 181 -0.67 -11.70 10.36
C ASN A 181 -0.96 -10.57 11.37
N ILE A 182 -2.01 -10.73 12.18
CA ILE A 182 -2.40 -9.72 13.18
C ILE A 182 -1.26 -9.39 14.19
N ASN A 183 -0.45 -10.37 14.57
CA ASN A 183 0.63 -10.14 15.52
C ASN A 183 1.74 -9.27 14.89
N GLY A 184 2.14 -9.60 13.68
CA GLY A 184 3.09 -8.79 12.92
C GLY A 184 2.54 -7.39 12.59
N ALA A 185 1.26 -7.30 12.21
CA ALA A 185 0.59 -6.02 11.96
C ALA A 185 0.61 -5.11 13.19
N ARG A 186 0.29 -5.62 14.38
CA ARG A 186 0.35 -4.86 15.64
C ARG A 186 1.75 -4.31 15.93
N LYS A 187 2.80 -5.08 15.68
CA LYS A 187 4.19 -4.64 15.87
C LYS A 187 4.56 -3.53 14.90
N VAL A 188 4.18 -3.67 13.63
CA VAL A 188 4.38 -2.62 12.62
C VAL A 188 3.62 -1.36 12.98
N THR A 189 2.35 -1.47 13.38
CA THR A 189 1.52 -0.33 13.79
C THR A 189 2.14 0.43 14.96
N LYS A 190 2.58 -0.29 16.00
CA LYS A 190 3.24 0.32 17.15
C LYS A 190 4.53 1.06 16.75
N TYR A 191 5.38 0.44 15.93
CA TYR A 191 6.59 1.08 15.45
C TYR A 191 6.27 2.33 14.60
N LEU A 192 5.25 2.24 13.75
CA LEU A 192 4.83 3.35 12.91
C LEU A 192 4.28 4.51 13.75
N GLU A 193 3.48 4.22 14.78
CA GLU A 193 2.99 5.21 15.74
C GLU A 193 4.15 6.00 16.36
N GLU A 194 5.14 5.30 16.94
CA GLU A 194 6.33 5.92 17.54
C GLU A 194 7.13 6.76 16.53
N TYR A 195 7.24 6.28 15.29
CA TYR A 195 7.92 7.01 14.22
C TYR A 195 7.18 8.28 13.84
N LEU A 196 5.85 8.20 13.68
CA LEU A 196 5.02 9.32 13.27
C LEU A 196 4.97 10.41 14.34
N GLN A 197 4.80 10.04 15.60
CA GLN A 197 4.84 10.99 16.74
C GLN A 197 6.16 11.77 16.82
N LYS A 198 7.28 11.15 16.47
CA LYS A 198 8.59 11.83 16.44
C LYS A 198 8.79 12.72 15.23
N LYS A 199 8.12 12.46 14.14
CA LYS A 199 8.39 13.12 12.86
C LYS A 199 7.36 14.16 12.48
N TYR A 200 6.13 14.02 12.93
CA TYR A 200 5.01 14.89 12.57
C TYR A 200 4.41 15.54 13.81
N THR A 201 4.33 16.86 13.81
CA THR A 201 3.83 17.65 14.97
C THR A 201 2.30 17.70 15.04
N PHE A 202 1.61 17.24 14.02
CA PHE A 202 0.14 17.23 13.94
C PHE A 202 -0.51 15.91 14.33
N ILE A 203 0.28 14.95 14.83
CA ILE A 203 -0.19 13.63 15.30
C ILE A 203 -0.13 13.54 16.81
#